data_4145d09cafe03412737fdd45e943430b
#
_entry.id   4145d09cafe03412737fdd45e943430b
#
_cell.length_a   1.000
_cell.length_b   1.000
_cell.length_c   1.000
_cell.angle_alpha   90.00
_cell.angle_beta   90.00
_cell.angle_gamma   90.00
#
_symmetry.space_group_name_H-M   'P 1'
#
loop_
_entity.id
_entity.type
_entity.pdbx_description
1 polymer ?
#
loop_
_entity_poly.entity_id
_entity_poly.type
_entity_poly.pdbx_seq_one_letter_code
_entity_poly.pdbx_strand_id
1 'polypeptide(L)'
;MKKIALILTLALLLFSSCKKKEEMILGDWVKVKNCPEKGECKDPDKGKGSHLLILPDGLAKYDTFHLTYKMKDDDIHFNLADLAFDLEYRILKVNEKELQLLNKKEDSVEFFEKN
;
A
#
# COMPACT_ATOMS: atom_id res chain seq x y z
N MET A 1 -8.40 -33.11 27.27
CA MET A 1 -8.40 -31.65 27.55
C MET A 1 -7.21 -30.92 26.98
N LYS A 2 -6.00 -31.48 26.99
CA LYS A 2 -4.81 -30.83 26.41
C LYS A 2 -4.90 -30.62 24.90
N LYS A 3 -5.63 -31.47 24.17
CA LYS A 3 -5.80 -31.34 22.71
C LYS A 3 -6.67 -30.16 22.30
N ILE A 4 -7.67 -29.80 23.11
CA ILE A 4 -8.57 -28.66 22.83
C ILE A 4 -7.83 -27.34 23.04
N ALA A 5 -6.98 -27.25 24.07
CA ALA A 5 -6.16 -26.04 24.30
C ALA A 5 -5.16 -25.80 23.16
N LEU A 6 -4.59 -26.88 22.61
CA LEU A 6 -3.66 -26.80 21.49
C LEU A 6 -4.32 -26.31 20.21
N ILE A 7 -5.55 -26.78 19.92
CA ILE A 7 -6.32 -26.34 18.76
C ILE A 7 -6.72 -24.87 18.88
N LEU A 8 -7.10 -24.43 20.06
CA LEU A 8 -7.43 -23.02 20.33
C LEU A 8 -6.21 -22.11 20.15
N THR A 9 -5.04 -22.53 20.62
CA THR A 9 -3.80 -21.78 20.45
C THR A 9 -3.40 -21.66 18.99
N LEU A 10 -3.56 -22.73 18.19
CA LEU A 10 -3.30 -22.72 16.76
C LEU A 10 -4.27 -21.79 16.00
N ALA A 11 -5.54 -21.80 16.38
CA ALA A 11 -6.55 -20.91 15.78
C ALA A 11 -6.22 -19.45 16.08
N LEU A 12 -5.79 -19.12 17.29
CA LEU A 12 -5.37 -17.77 17.65
C LEU A 12 -4.14 -17.31 16.89
N LEU A 13 -3.17 -18.19 16.66
CA LEU A 13 -1.98 -17.90 15.86
C LEU A 13 -2.32 -17.64 14.40
N LEU A 14 -3.27 -18.38 13.83
CA LEU A 14 -3.75 -18.18 12.48
C LEU A 14 -4.46 -16.82 12.33
N PHE A 15 -5.28 -16.43 13.31
CA PHE A 15 -5.93 -15.13 13.31
C PHE A 15 -4.93 -13.97 13.45
N SER A 16 -3.90 -14.13 14.28
CA SER A 16 -2.90 -13.10 14.47
C SER A 16 -1.96 -12.92 13.26
N SER A 17 -1.82 -13.96 12.40
CA SER A 17 -1.02 -13.87 11.19
C SER A 17 -1.77 -13.27 10.00
N CYS A 18 -3.11 -13.18 10.06
CA CYS A 18 -3.95 -12.59 9.01
C CYS A 18 -4.15 -11.10 9.25
N LYS A 19 -3.14 -10.30 8.94
CA LYS A 19 -3.30 -8.85 8.96
C LYS A 19 -4.13 -8.41 7.77
N LYS A 20 -5.07 -7.50 8.00
CA LYS A 20 -5.86 -6.90 6.93
C LYS A 20 -4.97 -5.99 6.07
N LYS A 21 -5.30 -5.86 4.79
CA LYS A 21 -4.57 -4.97 3.88
C LYS A 21 -4.48 -3.54 4.41
N GLU A 22 -5.54 -3.06 5.08
CA GLU A 22 -5.57 -1.74 5.70
C GLU A 22 -4.46 -1.52 6.72
N GLU A 23 -4.06 -2.56 7.43
CA GLU A 23 -2.95 -2.51 8.38
C GLU A 23 -1.59 -2.69 7.70
N MET A 24 -1.55 -3.56 6.67
CA MET A 24 -0.30 -3.87 5.98
C MET A 24 0.22 -2.71 5.15
N ILE A 25 -0.65 -1.83 4.65
CA ILE A 25 -0.24 -0.66 3.87
C ILE A 25 0.31 0.47 4.72
N LEU A 26 0.14 0.42 6.05
CA LEU A 26 0.66 1.48 6.92
C LEU A 26 2.18 1.50 6.94
N GLY A 27 2.75 2.67 6.88
CA GLY A 27 4.18 2.89 6.96
C GLY A 27 4.73 3.77 5.85
N ASP A 28 6.05 3.87 5.82
CA ASP A 28 6.78 4.66 4.83
C ASP A 28 7.25 3.75 3.70
N TRP A 29 6.77 4.03 2.50
CA TRP A 29 7.08 3.28 1.29
C TRP A 29 7.88 4.13 0.32
N VAL A 30 8.89 3.54 -0.30
CA VAL A 30 9.72 4.22 -1.30
C VAL A 30 9.42 3.60 -2.67
N LYS A 31 9.06 4.45 -3.64
CA LYS A 31 8.83 3.99 -5.01
C LYS A 31 10.16 3.58 -5.65
N VAL A 32 10.23 2.34 -6.10
CA VAL A 32 11.44 1.79 -6.71
C VAL A 32 11.30 1.56 -8.21
N LYS A 33 10.07 1.53 -8.74
CA LYS A 33 9.83 1.24 -10.13
C LYS A 33 8.42 1.64 -10.54
N ASN A 34 8.26 2.06 -11.79
CA ASN A 34 6.97 2.33 -12.40
C ASN A 34 6.90 1.63 -13.75
N CYS A 35 5.94 0.71 -13.90
CA CYS A 35 5.80 -0.08 -15.11
C CYS A 35 4.49 0.27 -15.80
N PRO A 36 4.52 0.97 -16.93
CA PRO A 36 3.32 1.19 -17.73
C PRO A 36 2.83 -0.11 -18.37
N GLU A 37 1.55 -0.18 -18.70
CA GLU A 37 0.97 -1.34 -19.36
C GLU A 37 1.68 -1.65 -20.69
N LYS A 38 2.02 -0.60 -21.43
CA LYS A 38 2.78 -0.68 -22.69
C LYS A 38 4.05 0.13 -22.56
N GLY A 39 5.19 -0.52 -22.70
CA GLY A 39 6.49 0.14 -22.64
C GLY A 39 7.38 -0.43 -21.55
N GLU A 40 8.54 0.14 -21.43
CA GLU A 40 9.52 -0.30 -20.43
C GLU A 40 9.26 0.31 -19.07
N CYS A 41 9.56 -0.46 -18.03
CA CYS A 41 9.52 0.04 -16.66
C CYS A 41 10.56 1.15 -16.49
N LYS A 42 10.19 2.17 -15.72
CA LYS A 42 11.07 3.29 -15.41
C LYS A 42 11.48 3.19 -13.95
N ASP A 43 12.79 3.23 -13.72
CA ASP A 43 13.32 3.31 -12.38
C ASP A 43 13.48 4.79 -12.01
N PRO A 44 13.19 5.18 -10.77
CA PRO A 44 13.52 6.51 -10.31
C PRO A 44 15.04 6.68 -10.27
N ASP A 45 15.52 7.90 -10.38
CA ASP A 45 16.93 8.21 -10.19
C ASP A 45 17.39 7.70 -8.81
N LYS A 46 18.59 7.16 -8.75
CA LYS A 46 19.13 6.57 -7.53
C LYS A 46 19.02 7.55 -6.35
N GLY A 47 18.33 7.10 -5.30
CA GLY A 47 18.14 7.88 -4.08
C GLY A 47 17.05 8.93 -4.16
N LYS A 48 16.29 9.00 -5.27
CA LYS A 48 15.21 9.99 -5.48
C LYS A 48 13.84 9.37 -5.67
N GLY A 49 13.63 8.15 -5.19
CA GLY A 49 12.31 7.54 -5.23
C GLY A 49 11.31 8.33 -4.40
N SER A 50 10.09 8.49 -4.91
CA SER A 50 9.03 9.16 -4.16
C SER A 50 8.67 8.36 -2.91
N HIS A 51 8.44 9.06 -1.81
CA HIS A 51 8.02 8.48 -0.55
C HIS A 51 6.51 8.57 -0.40
N LEU A 52 5.88 7.44 -0.11
CA LEU A 52 4.47 7.38 0.23
C LEU A 52 4.36 6.93 1.68
N LEU A 53 3.98 7.86 2.55
CA LEU A 53 3.76 7.58 3.96
C LEU A 53 2.26 7.39 4.16
N ILE A 54 1.86 6.20 4.61
CA ILE A 54 0.46 5.90 4.90
C ILE A 54 0.31 5.76 6.40
N LEU A 55 -0.50 6.65 6.98
CA LEU A 55 -0.74 6.73 8.41
C LEU A 55 -2.12 6.16 8.75
N PRO A 56 -2.37 5.78 10.00
CA PRO A 56 -3.73 5.44 10.41
C PRO A 56 -4.66 6.65 10.31
N ASP A 57 -5.95 6.42 10.41
CA ASP A 57 -7.01 7.45 10.40
C ASP A 57 -7.19 8.16 9.05
N GLY A 58 -6.80 7.52 7.94
CA GLY A 58 -7.06 8.05 6.61
C GLY A 58 -6.16 9.19 6.19
N LEU A 59 -4.99 9.31 6.82
CA LEU A 59 -4.00 10.33 6.49
C LEU A 59 -2.83 9.71 5.74
N ALA A 60 -2.32 10.42 4.73
CA ALA A 60 -1.16 10.00 3.97
C ALA A 60 -0.34 11.21 3.55
N LYS A 61 0.88 10.93 3.12
CA LYS A 61 1.77 11.96 2.60
C LYS A 61 2.54 11.37 1.42
N TYR A 62 2.44 12.01 0.27
CA TYR A 62 3.20 11.63 -0.93
C TYR A 62 4.25 12.72 -1.16
N ASP A 63 5.50 12.43 -0.89
CA ASP A 63 6.59 13.39 -0.80
C ASP A 63 6.23 14.54 0.14
N THR A 64 5.98 15.74 -0.37
CA THR A 64 5.58 16.91 0.42
C THR A 64 4.08 17.15 0.45
N PHE A 65 3.30 16.37 -0.31
CA PHE A 65 1.85 16.56 -0.42
C PHE A 65 1.10 15.81 0.67
N HIS A 66 0.24 16.50 1.39
CA HIS A 66 -0.64 15.91 2.37
C HIS A 66 -1.91 15.41 1.71
N LEU A 67 -2.24 14.15 1.96
CA LEU A 67 -3.37 13.48 1.36
C LEU A 67 -4.28 12.91 2.44
N THR A 68 -5.54 12.73 2.09
CA THR A 68 -6.44 11.83 2.81
C THR A 68 -6.68 10.61 1.94
N TYR A 69 -7.01 9.48 2.54
CA TYR A 69 -7.33 8.29 1.76
C TYR A 69 -8.49 7.52 2.34
N LYS A 70 -9.15 6.78 1.47
CA LYS A 70 -10.19 5.83 1.83
C LYS A 70 -9.91 4.52 1.13
N MET A 71 -10.15 3.42 1.82
CA MET A 71 -10.02 2.08 1.26
C MET A 71 -11.38 1.43 1.15
N LYS A 72 -11.60 0.73 0.04
CA LYS A 72 -12.74 -0.15 -0.15
C LYS A 72 -12.23 -1.40 -0.85
N ASP A 73 -12.26 -2.52 -0.12
CA ASP A 73 -11.70 -3.80 -0.59
C ASP A 73 -10.21 -3.62 -0.98
N ASP A 74 -9.86 -3.84 -2.25
CA ASP A 74 -8.50 -3.69 -2.75
C ASP A 74 -8.23 -2.31 -3.35
N ASP A 75 -9.22 -1.44 -3.37
CA ASP A 75 -9.08 -0.11 -3.94
C ASP A 75 -8.74 0.91 -2.86
N ILE A 76 -7.80 1.79 -3.18
CA ILE A 76 -7.43 2.90 -2.32
C ILE A 76 -7.56 4.21 -3.11
N HIS A 77 -8.26 5.16 -2.51
CA HIS A 77 -8.57 6.43 -3.11
C HIS A 77 -7.91 7.55 -2.30
N PHE A 78 -6.98 8.26 -2.93
CA PHE A 78 -6.28 9.39 -2.33
C PHE A 78 -6.87 10.71 -2.81
N ASN A 79 -7.10 11.63 -1.88
CA ASN A 79 -7.53 13.00 -2.18
C ASN A 79 -6.48 13.99 -1.71
N LEU A 80 -6.18 14.96 -2.58
CA LEU A 80 -5.44 16.14 -2.17
C LEU A 80 -6.42 17.15 -1.56
N ALA A 81 -6.20 17.51 -0.30
CA ALA A 81 -7.15 18.31 0.46
C ALA A 81 -7.45 19.69 -0.14
N ASP A 82 -6.47 20.31 -0.82
CA ASP A 82 -6.58 21.66 -1.35
C ASP A 82 -6.87 21.72 -2.85
N LEU A 83 -6.84 20.59 -3.54
CA LEU A 83 -7.07 20.50 -4.97
C LEU A 83 -8.10 19.40 -5.22
N ALA A 84 -9.04 19.63 -6.14
CA ALA A 84 -10.00 18.61 -6.55
C ALA A 84 -9.28 17.56 -7.39
N PHE A 85 -8.28 16.91 -6.82
CA PHE A 85 -7.43 15.93 -7.49
C PHE A 85 -7.52 14.59 -6.76
N ASP A 86 -8.00 13.60 -7.49
CA ASP A 86 -8.19 12.26 -6.98
C ASP A 86 -7.24 11.28 -7.64
N LEU A 87 -6.64 10.42 -6.83
CA LEU A 87 -5.80 9.32 -7.29
C LEU A 87 -6.45 8.02 -6.87
N GLU A 88 -6.80 7.17 -7.82
CA GLU A 88 -7.33 5.84 -7.56
C GLU A 88 -6.31 4.78 -7.91
N TYR A 89 -6.08 3.90 -6.93
CA TYR A 89 -5.18 2.77 -7.08
C TYR A 89 -5.86 1.49 -6.67
N ARG A 90 -5.42 0.39 -7.27
CA ARG A 90 -5.78 -0.95 -6.80
C ARG A 90 -4.53 -1.62 -6.22
N ILE A 91 -4.67 -2.19 -5.04
CA ILE A 91 -3.59 -2.93 -4.41
C ILE A 91 -3.47 -4.29 -5.10
N LEU A 92 -2.36 -4.49 -5.83
CA LEU A 92 -2.08 -5.77 -6.48
C LEU A 92 -1.34 -6.73 -5.56
N LYS A 93 -0.48 -6.17 -4.70
CA LYS A 93 0.31 -6.95 -3.75
C LYS A 93 0.69 -6.05 -2.58
N VAL A 94 0.60 -6.58 -1.38
CA VAL A 94 1.12 -5.94 -0.18
C VAL A 94 1.62 -6.99 0.80
N ASN A 95 2.82 -6.77 1.32
CA ASN A 95 3.39 -7.57 2.40
C ASN A 95 4.26 -6.65 3.26
N GLU A 96 5.06 -7.20 4.15
CA GLU A 96 5.88 -6.40 5.06
C GLU A 96 6.98 -5.60 4.38
N LYS A 97 7.35 -5.97 3.15
CA LYS A 97 8.48 -5.38 2.43
C LYS A 97 8.09 -4.71 1.12
N GLU A 98 7.00 -5.15 0.49
CA GLU A 98 6.64 -4.74 -0.86
C GLU A 98 5.19 -4.29 -0.94
N LEU A 99 4.96 -3.27 -1.78
CA LEU A 99 3.64 -2.78 -2.11
C LEU A 99 3.59 -2.54 -3.62
N GLN A 100 2.58 -3.10 -4.29
CA GLN A 100 2.35 -2.86 -5.71
C GLN A 100 0.97 -2.24 -5.88
N LEU A 101 0.94 -1.06 -6.49
CA LEU A 101 -0.28 -0.30 -6.73
C LEU A 101 -0.51 -0.13 -8.23
N LEU A 102 -1.70 -0.50 -8.69
CA LEU A 102 -2.13 -0.20 -10.05
C LEU A 102 -2.77 1.19 -10.07
N ASN A 103 -2.18 2.10 -10.82
CA ASN A 103 -2.77 3.39 -11.10
C ASN A 103 -3.87 3.20 -12.15
N LYS A 104 -5.13 3.31 -11.75
CA LYS A 104 -6.27 3.03 -12.63
C LYS A 104 -6.42 4.04 -13.76
N LYS A 105 -5.95 5.27 -13.57
CA LYS A 105 -6.05 6.32 -14.57
C LYS A 105 -5.02 6.18 -15.68
N GLU A 106 -3.81 5.76 -15.32
CA GLU A 106 -2.68 5.66 -16.25
C GLU A 106 -2.38 4.23 -16.70
N ASP A 107 -3.07 3.23 -16.13
CA ASP A 107 -2.82 1.81 -16.36
C ASP A 107 -1.34 1.44 -16.16
N SER A 108 -0.75 1.96 -15.10
CA SER A 108 0.63 1.67 -14.73
C SER A 108 0.70 1.06 -13.35
N VAL A 109 1.68 0.19 -13.13
CA VAL A 109 1.92 -0.42 -11.83
C VAL A 109 3.11 0.27 -11.17
N GLU A 110 2.88 0.79 -9.98
CA GLU A 110 3.91 1.43 -9.18
C GLU A 110 4.37 0.45 -8.10
N PHE A 111 5.66 0.21 -8.07
CA PHE A 111 6.31 -0.71 -7.14
C PHE A 111 6.98 0.08 -6.03
N PHE A 112 6.66 -0.28 -4.79
CA PHE A 112 7.21 0.35 -3.60
C PHE A 112 7.89 -0.69 -2.72
N GLU A 113 8.93 -0.27 -2.01
CA GLU A 113 9.57 -1.05 -0.97
C GLU A 113 9.45 -0.32 0.37
N LYS A 114 9.38 -1.09 1.43
CA LYS A 114 9.32 -0.55 2.80
C LYS A 114 10.64 0.14 3.11
N ASN A 115 10.53 1.36 3.57
CA ASN A 115 11.71 2.15 3.95
C ASN A 115 12.30 1.66 5.29
#